data_3a6427de28592ebee3e40ad6d34b2dc2
#
_entry.id   3a6427de28592ebee3e40ad6d34b2dc2
#
_cell.length_a   1.000
_cell.length_b   1.000
_cell.length_c   1.000
_cell.angle_alpha   90.00
_cell.angle_beta   90.00
_cell.angle_gamma   90.00
#
_symmetry.space_group_name_H-M   'P 1'
#
loop_
_entity.id
_entity.type
_entity.pdbx_description
1 polymer ?
#
loop_
_entity_poly.entity_id
_entity_poly.type
_entity_poly.pdbx_seq_one_letter_code
_entity_poly.pdbx_strand_id
1 'polypeptide(L)'
;MWTSGGSLRWWWLGGVVLSAVGAVMIARQAIDEQRALFETDARIVHRLLSQQVVQHDAILDTLALLQPAPGVPGSVAPEQRLPSLYPHILSVQRRERGATWPDAALGDAERRSAQDRRPALAAPDLPSGRYRLVLAAQPTAYALTIDLRGMVPWDEWPMKPETSPVRVVLEHQGQRVELQPGDTTALSGSGGWRFEFHKHLAAASQPFDVVAERRLVWSQLPWGLMLAWTALVATASTLGAQWQRQRTARRRAEELLRLGQVARLNTLGELAAGMAHELNQPLTAVLAN
;
A
#
# COMPACT_ATOMS: atom_id res chain seq x y z
N MET A 1 36.73 36.26 -22.02
CA MET A 1 35.81 36.76 -20.99
C MET A 1 34.46 36.00 -21.02
N TRP A 2 34.47 34.66 -21.08
CA TRP A 2 33.22 33.88 -21.28
C TRP A 2 33.30 32.48 -20.58
N THR A 3 33.44 32.36 -19.27
CA THR A 3 33.38 31.03 -18.60
C THR A 3 32.74 31.00 -17.21
N SER A 4 32.25 32.15 -16.67
CA SER A 4 31.68 32.15 -15.32
C SER A 4 30.16 31.81 -15.24
N GLY A 5 29.46 31.81 -16.38
CA GLY A 5 28.02 31.52 -16.43
C GLY A 5 27.70 30.02 -16.52
N GLY A 6 28.63 29.18 -17.00
CA GLY A 6 28.43 27.74 -17.20
C GLY A 6 28.32 26.99 -15.90
N SER A 7 29.24 27.20 -14.97
CA SER A 7 29.31 26.45 -13.73
C SER A 7 28.08 26.67 -12.82
N LEU A 8 27.49 27.83 -12.81
CA LEU A 8 26.32 28.14 -12.02
C LEU A 8 25.06 27.45 -12.54
N ARG A 9 24.90 27.32 -13.87
CA ARG A 9 23.81 26.58 -14.51
C ARG A 9 23.84 25.11 -14.17
N TRP A 10 25.02 24.50 -14.09
CA TRP A 10 25.17 23.09 -13.71
C TRP A 10 24.78 22.81 -12.24
N TRP A 11 25.03 23.74 -11.31
CA TRP A 11 24.57 23.61 -9.92
C TRP A 11 23.04 23.61 -9.81
N TRP A 12 22.38 24.48 -10.55
CA TRP A 12 20.91 24.54 -10.57
C TRP A 12 20.30 23.34 -11.27
N LEU A 13 20.84 22.90 -12.40
CA LEU A 13 20.38 21.70 -13.08
C LEU A 13 20.59 20.45 -12.20
N GLY A 14 21.74 20.30 -11.56
CA GLY A 14 21.99 19.22 -10.61
C GLY A 14 21.04 19.23 -9.42
N GLY A 15 20.76 20.40 -8.86
CA GLY A 15 19.79 20.59 -7.78
C GLY A 15 18.38 20.20 -8.17
N VAL A 16 17.92 20.62 -9.36
CA VAL A 16 16.59 20.26 -9.88
C VAL A 16 16.47 18.75 -10.10
N VAL A 17 17.47 18.13 -10.73
CA VAL A 17 17.47 16.69 -10.96
C VAL A 17 17.48 15.91 -9.63
N LEU A 18 18.34 16.29 -8.69
CA LEU A 18 18.41 15.67 -7.37
C LEU A 18 17.09 15.82 -6.59
N SER A 19 16.49 17.01 -6.68
CA SER A 19 15.18 17.30 -6.06
C SER A 19 14.08 16.41 -6.65
N ALA A 20 14.02 16.30 -7.98
CA ALA A 20 13.03 15.48 -8.67
C ALA A 20 13.21 13.98 -8.36
N VAL A 21 14.46 13.48 -8.40
CA VAL A 21 14.77 12.08 -8.07
C VAL A 21 14.37 11.77 -6.63
N GLY A 22 14.73 12.61 -5.66
CA GLY A 22 14.38 12.38 -4.27
C GLY A 22 12.86 12.44 -4.02
N ALA A 23 12.16 13.38 -4.64
CA ALA A 23 10.70 13.47 -4.54
C ALA A 23 10.02 12.20 -5.12
N VAL A 24 10.48 11.70 -6.26
CA VAL A 24 9.98 10.46 -6.86
C VAL A 24 10.28 9.25 -5.96
N MET A 25 11.46 9.18 -5.34
CA MET A 25 11.80 8.09 -4.42
C MET A 25 10.91 8.10 -3.18
N ILE A 26 10.68 9.28 -2.58
CA ILE A 26 9.77 9.44 -1.41
C ILE A 26 8.35 9.02 -1.80
N ALA A 27 7.85 9.44 -2.97
CA ALA A 27 6.52 9.07 -3.44
C ALA A 27 6.41 7.55 -3.66
N ARG A 28 7.39 6.93 -4.32
CA ARG A 28 7.42 5.47 -4.55
C ARG A 28 7.44 4.69 -3.25
N GLN A 29 8.31 5.07 -2.32
CA GLN A 29 8.38 4.42 -1.02
C GLN A 29 7.04 4.49 -0.28
N ALA A 30 6.37 5.64 -0.27
CA ALA A 30 5.06 5.79 0.34
C ALA A 30 3.99 4.92 -0.34
N ILE A 31 4.00 4.82 -1.68
CA ILE A 31 3.08 3.96 -2.43
C ILE A 31 3.33 2.48 -2.10
N ASP A 32 4.58 2.05 -2.09
CA ASP A 32 4.96 0.67 -1.80
C ASP A 32 4.60 0.27 -0.36
N GLU A 33 4.78 1.16 0.61
CA GLU A 33 4.37 0.97 2.00
C GLU A 33 2.85 0.82 2.13
N GLN A 34 2.08 1.70 1.48
CA GLN A 34 0.62 1.63 1.49
C GLN A 34 0.09 0.36 0.80
N ARG A 35 0.77 -0.08 -0.25
CA ARG A 35 0.47 -1.35 -0.92
C ARG A 35 0.76 -2.54 -0.02
N ALA A 36 1.89 -2.57 0.67
CA ALA A 36 2.27 -3.65 1.57
C ALA A 36 1.29 -3.77 2.76
N LEU A 37 0.85 -2.64 3.34
CA LEU A 37 -0.17 -2.61 4.37
C LEU A 37 -1.50 -3.18 3.85
N PHE A 38 -1.96 -2.71 2.69
CA PHE A 38 -3.17 -3.21 2.04
C PHE A 38 -3.12 -4.73 1.80
N GLU A 39 -2.02 -5.25 1.24
CA GLU A 39 -1.86 -6.68 0.97
C GLU A 39 -1.83 -7.51 2.26
N THR A 40 -1.28 -6.95 3.34
CA THR A 40 -1.25 -7.61 4.65
C THR A 40 -2.66 -7.70 5.24
N ASP A 41 -3.40 -6.59 5.25
CA ASP A 41 -4.77 -6.56 5.73
C ASP A 41 -5.67 -7.48 4.91
N ALA A 42 -5.57 -7.45 3.58
CA ALA A 42 -6.34 -8.32 2.69
C ALA A 42 -6.05 -9.81 2.92
N ARG A 43 -4.79 -10.19 3.21
CA ARG A 43 -4.43 -11.56 3.58
C ARG A 43 -5.01 -11.98 4.92
N ILE A 44 -5.05 -11.09 5.90
CA ILE A 44 -5.68 -11.36 7.20
C ILE A 44 -7.17 -11.57 7.00
N VAL A 45 -7.85 -10.68 6.28
CA VAL A 45 -9.27 -10.80 5.91
C VAL A 45 -9.58 -12.15 5.25
N HIS A 46 -8.81 -12.49 4.22
CA HIS A 46 -8.96 -13.77 3.52
C HIS A 46 -8.78 -14.96 4.46
N ARG A 47 -7.79 -14.93 5.37
CA ARG A 47 -7.55 -16.00 6.35
C ARG A 47 -8.73 -16.15 7.32
N LEU A 48 -9.20 -15.03 7.87
CA LEU A 48 -10.32 -15.03 8.81
C LEU A 48 -11.60 -15.58 8.17
N LEU A 49 -11.97 -15.11 6.98
CA LEU A 49 -13.12 -15.61 6.26
C LEU A 49 -12.96 -17.09 5.85
N SER A 50 -11.76 -17.49 5.45
CA SER A 50 -11.46 -18.89 5.13
C SER A 50 -11.60 -19.81 6.36
N GLN A 51 -11.22 -19.35 7.54
CA GLN A 51 -11.43 -20.09 8.78
C GLN A 51 -12.91 -20.30 9.08
N GLN A 52 -13.74 -19.26 8.87
CA GLN A 52 -15.19 -19.36 9.09
C GLN A 52 -15.85 -20.40 8.15
N VAL A 53 -15.54 -20.36 6.85
CA VAL A 53 -16.13 -21.34 5.91
C VAL A 53 -15.69 -22.77 6.18
N VAL A 54 -14.43 -22.99 6.59
CA VAL A 54 -13.96 -24.31 7.02
C VAL A 54 -14.63 -24.76 8.32
N GLN A 55 -14.88 -23.84 9.25
CA GLN A 55 -15.61 -24.12 10.49
C GLN A 55 -17.06 -24.56 10.20
N HIS A 56 -17.75 -23.95 9.23
CA HIS A 56 -19.09 -24.38 8.83
C HIS A 56 -19.11 -25.82 8.31
N ASP A 57 -18.11 -26.18 7.49
CA ASP A 57 -17.97 -27.57 7.01
C ASP A 57 -17.76 -28.52 8.20
N ALA A 58 -16.86 -28.20 9.12
CA ALA A 58 -16.60 -29.02 10.30
C ALA A 58 -17.82 -29.16 11.23
N ILE A 59 -18.65 -28.12 11.36
CA ILE A 59 -19.90 -28.16 12.11
C ILE A 59 -20.87 -29.15 11.46
N LEU A 60 -21.03 -29.09 10.13
CA LEU A 60 -21.89 -30.03 9.40
C LEU A 60 -21.41 -31.48 9.53
N ASP A 61 -20.11 -31.72 9.38
CA ASP A 61 -19.52 -33.04 9.53
C ASP A 61 -19.73 -33.59 10.97
N THR A 62 -19.56 -32.73 11.96
CA THR A 62 -19.81 -33.09 13.37
C THR A 62 -21.28 -33.45 13.62
N LEU A 63 -22.22 -32.66 13.07
CA LEU A 63 -23.64 -33.00 13.16
C LEU A 63 -23.98 -34.34 12.52
N ALA A 64 -23.36 -34.64 11.38
CA ALA A 64 -23.56 -35.93 10.70
C ALA A 64 -23.03 -37.10 11.50
N LEU A 65 -21.96 -36.91 12.29
CA LEU A 65 -21.37 -37.93 13.16
C LEU A 65 -22.15 -38.12 14.47
N LEU A 66 -22.65 -37.03 15.06
CA LEU A 66 -23.36 -37.00 16.36
C LEU A 66 -24.79 -37.41 16.27
N GLN A 67 -25.21 -38.29 15.35
CA GLN A 67 -26.61 -38.72 15.18
C GLN A 67 -27.39 -38.75 16.49
N PRO A 68 -28.54 -38.11 16.62
CA PRO A 68 -29.31 -38.17 17.85
C PRO A 68 -29.73 -39.61 18.11
N ALA A 69 -29.38 -40.11 19.27
CA ALA A 69 -29.88 -41.41 19.72
C ALA A 69 -31.44 -41.33 19.72
N PRO A 70 -32.11 -42.31 19.09
CA PRO A 70 -33.57 -42.31 19.09
C PRO A 70 -34.08 -42.44 20.51
N GLY A 71 -34.82 -41.44 20.99
CA GLY A 71 -35.76 -41.66 22.09
C GLY A 71 -35.35 -41.25 23.49
N VAL A 72 -34.55 -40.22 23.72
CA VAL A 72 -34.46 -39.57 25.05
C VAL A 72 -35.45 -38.39 25.08
N PRO A 73 -36.66 -38.53 25.72
CA PRO A 73 -37.61 -37.46 25.85
C PRO A 73 -37.01 -36.33 26.71
N GLY A 74 -36.90 -35.10 26.17
CA GLY A 74 -36.46 -33.92 26.91
C GLY A 74 -35.06 -33.41 26.61
N SER A 75 -34.27 -34.07 25.77
CA SER A 75 -32.98 -33.46 25.29
C SER A 75 -33.25 -32.50 24.12
N VAL A 76 -32.94 -31.23 24.32
CA VAL A 76 -32.91 -30.26 23.21
C VAL A 76 -31.91 -30.78 22.17
N ALA A 77 -32.38 -31.01 20.95
CA ALA A 77 -31.55 -31.54 19.88
C ALA A 77 -30.31 -30.67 19.67
N PRO A 78 -29.11 -31.23 19.45
CA PRO A 78 -27.86 -30.47 19.28
C PRO A 78 -27.97 -29.35 18.23
N GLU A 79 -28.72 -29.62 17.15
CA GLU A 79 -28.97 -28.67 16.08
C GLU A 79 -29.75 -27.42 16.54
N GLN A 80 -30.58 -27.51 17.58
CA GLN A 80 -31.33 -26.36 18.12
C GLN A 80 -30.48 -25.45 19.01
N ARG A 81 -29.33 -25.95 19.51
CA ARG A 81 -28.39 -25.17 20.33
C ARG A 81 -27.36 -24.41 19.50
N LEU A 82 -27.12 -24.81 18.26
CA LEU A 82 -26.11 -24.20 17.42
C LEU A 82 -26.29 -22.68 17.21
N PRO A 83 -27.49 -22.13 16.93
CA PRO A 83 -27.68 -20.70 16.81
C PRO A 83 -27.34 -19.89 18.07
N SER A 84 -27.43 -20.50 19.26
CA SER A 84 -27.03 -19.83 20.50
C SER A 84 -25.51 -19.83 20.73
N LEU A 85 -24.79 -20.80 20.16
CA LEU A 85 -23.33 -20.90 20.23
C LEU A 85 -22.65 -20.12 19.09
N TYR A 86 -23.29 -20.13 17.93
CA TYR A 86 -22.79 -19.48 16.70
C TYR A 86 -23.88 -18.55 16.14
N PRO A 87 -23.93 -17.27 16.57
CA PRO A 87 -25.02 -16.37 16.21
C PRO A 87 -25.21 -16.13 14.71
N HIS A 88 -24.15 -16.37 13.90
CA HIS A 88 -24.22 -16.28 12.45
C HIS A 88 -24.89 -17.49 11.78
N ILE A 89 -25.12 -18.59 12.51
CA ILE A 89 -25.92 -19.72 12.06
C ILE A 89 -27.38 -19.43 12.45
N LEU A 90 -28.17 -18.97 11.49
CA LEU A 90 -29.54 -18.54 11.75
C LEU A 90 -30.48 -19.72 12.04
N SER A 91 -30.28 -20.84 11.35
CA SER A 91 -31.10 -22.05 11.55
C SER A 91 -30.35 -23.29 11.08
N VAL A 92 -30.70 -24.40 11.70
CA VAL A 92 -30.28 -25.75 11.30
C VAL A 92 -31.54 -26.54 10.96
N GLN A 93 -31.59 -27.06 9.75
CA GLN A 93 -32.69 -27.93 9.31
C GLN A 93 -32.16 -29.34 9.18
N ARG A 94 -32.98 -30.31 9.60
CA ARG A 94 -32.72 -31.72 9.52
C ARG A 94 -33.71 -32.40 8.59
N ARG A 95 -33.25 -33.27 7.71
CA ARG A 95 -34.09 -34.05 6.85
C ARG A 95 -33.83 -35.54 7.10
N GLU A 96 -34.85 -36.25 7.58
CA GLU A 96 -34.81 -37.69 7.77
C GLU A 96 -34.98 -38.44 6.45
N ARG A 97 -34.56 -39.71 6.43
CA ARG A 97 -34.67 -40.58 5.26
C ARG A 97 -36.14 -40.69 4.81
N GLY A 98 -36.41 -40.44 3.54
CA GLY A 98 -37.74 -40.46 2.95
C GLY A 98 -38.54 -39.18 3.05
N ALA A 99 -38.12 -38.18 3.84
CA ALA A 99 -38.70 -36.85 3.84
C ALA A 99 -38.17 -35.98 2.67
N THR A 100 -38.91 -35.00 2.28
CA THR A 100 -38.52 -34.03 1.24
C THR A 100 -38.13 -32.70 1.85
N TRP A 101 -37.18 -31.97 1.25
CA TRP A 101 -36.88 -30.60 1.62
C TRP A 101 -38.04 -29.69 1.24
N PRO A 102 -38.32 -28.65 2.03
CA PRO A 102 -39.36 -27.65 1.68
C PRO A 102 -38.98 -26.82 0.44
N ASP A 103 -37.69 -26.80 0.07
CA ASP A 103 -37.14 -26.05 -1.06
C ASP A 103 -36.35 -26.98 -1.96
N ALA A 104 -36.66 -26.92 -3.27
CA ALA A 104 -35.96 -27.73 -4.29
C ALA A 104 -34.46 -27.46 -4.34
N ALA A 105 -34.01 -26.24 -4.07
CA ALA A 105 -32.60 -25.87 -4.06
C ALA A 105 -31.79 -26.63 -3.00
N LEU A 106 -32.42 -26.96 -1.84
CA LEU A 106 -31.79 -27.81 -0.83
C LEU A 106 -31.64 -29.25 -1.31
N GLY A 107 -32.64 -29.77 -2.04
CA GLY A 107 -32.59 -31.09 -2.64
C GLY A 107 -31.49 -31.23 -3.70
N ASP A 108 -31.32 -30.20 -4.53
CA ASP A 108 -30.25 -30.15 -5.53
C ASP A 108 -28.87 -30.07 -4.89
N ALA A 109 -28.73 -29.29 -3.82
CA ALA A 109 -27.49 -29.20 -3.05
C ALA A 109 -27.17 -30.52 -2.34
N GLU A 110 -28.16 -31.19 -1.79
CA GLU A 110 -27.98 -32.52 -1.18
C GLU A 110 -27.49 -33.55 -2.20
N ARG A 111 -28.06 -33.58 -3.42
CA ARG A 111 -27.59 -34.49 -4.47
C ARG A 111 -26.13 -34.22 -4.82
N ARG A 112 -25.72 -32.93 -4.95
CA ARG A 112 -24.32 -32.56 -5.18
C ARG A 112 -23.43 -32.96 -4.01
N SER A 113 -23.89 -32.73 -2.77
CA SER A 113 -23.17 -33.11 -1.57
C SER A 113 -22.95 -34.63 -1.50
N ALA A 114 -23.97 -35.44 -1.86
CA ALA A 114 -23.85 -36.89 -1.91
C ALA A 114 -22.85 -37.40 -2.95
N GLN A 115 -22.78 -36.75 -4.11
CA GLN A 115 -21.82 -37.03 -5.18
C GLN A 115 -20.39 -36.71 -4.78
N ASP A 116 -20.20 -35.51 -4.23
CA ASP A 116 -18.89 -34.93 -3.91
C ASP A 116 -18.38 -35.35 -2.52
N ARG A 117 -19.22 -35.96 -1.70
CA ARG A 117 -18.94 -36.38 -0.29
C ARG A 117 -18.45 -35.20 0.57
N ARG A 118 -19.00 -34.03 0.36
CA ARG A 118 -18.69 -32.79 1.09
C ARG A 118 -19.91 -31.91 1.12
N PRO A 119 -19.98 -30.91 2.03
CA PRO A 119 -21.05 -29.93 2.02
C PRO A 119 -21.18 -29.25 0.65
N ALA A 120 -22.39 -28.90 0.26
CA ALA A 120 -22.67 -28.22 -1.00
C ALA A 120 -23.54 -26.98 -0.79
N LEU A 121 -23.19 -25.91 -1.47
CA LEU A 121 -23.88 -24.64 -1.41
C LEU A 121 -25.25 -24.75 -2.12
N ALA A 122 -26.34 -24.42 -1.42
CA ALA A 122 -27.67 -24.35 -2.02
C ALA A 122 -27.95 -22.92 -2.46
N ALA A 123 -28.27 -22.73 -3.75
CA ALA A 123 -28.66 -21.46 -4.40
C ALA A 123 -28.43 -20.19 -3.53
N PRO A 124 -27.23 -19.64 -3.50
CA PRO A 124 -26.88 -18.54 -2.61
C PRO A 124 -27.64 -17.27 -3.02
N ASP A 125 -28.19 -16.57 -2.05
CA ASP A 125 -28.79 -15.25 -2.22
C ASP A 125 -27.88 -14.23 -1.54
N LEU A 126 -26.75 -13.91 -2.18
CA LEU A 126 -25.76 -12.98 -1.65
C LEU A 126 -26.32 -11.57 -1.40
N PRO A 127 -27.20 -11.02 -2.26
CA PRO A 127 -27.83 -9.73 -2.00
C PRO A 127 -28.62 -9.69 -0.69
N SER A 128 -29.26 -10.79 -0.27
CA SER A 128 -29.95 -10.85 1.03
C SER A 128 -28.99 -11.02 2.22
N GLY A 129 -27.69 -11.22 1.95
CA GLY A 129 -26.68 -11.48 2.98
C GLY A 129 -26.75 -12.88 3.58
N ARG A 130 -27.38 -13.85 2.90
CA ARG A 130 -27.60 -15.20 3.43
C ARG A 130 -27.24 -16.27 2.42
N TYR A 131 -26.79 -17.40 2.91
CA TYR A 131 -26.63 -18.58 2.08
C TYR A 131 -26.93 -19.85 2.90
N ARG A 132 -27.15 -20.94 2.17
CA ARG A 132 -27.45 -22.24 2.80
C ARG A 132 -26.43 -23.28 2.34
N LEU A 133 -25.97 -24.08 3.30
CA LEU A 133 -25.00 -25.14 3.09
C LEU A 133 -25.63 -26.47 3.50
N VAL A 134 -25.58 -27.47 2.62
CA VAL A 134 -26.21 -28.77 2.83
C VAL A 134 -25.16 -29.87 2.84
N LEU A 135 -25.27 -30.76 3.84
CA LEU A 135 -24.50 -31.99 3.89
C LEU A 135 -25.44 -33.20 3.77
N ALA A 136 -25.22 -33.98 2.73
CA ALA A 136 -25.87 -35.30 2.60
C ALA A 136 -25.19 -36.29 3.54
N ALA A 137 -25.92 -36.79 4.51
CA ALA A 137 -25.48 -37.86 5.41
C ALA A 137 -26.57 -38.92 5.56
N GLN A 138 -26.20 -40.08 6.02
CA GLN A 138 -27.16 -41.18 6.27
C GLN A 138 -27.15 -41.52 7.75
N PRO A 139 -28.32 -41.66 8.37
CA PRO A 139 -29.69 -41.61 7.79
C PRO A 139 -30.26 -40.20 7.62
N THR A 140 -29.56 -39.15 8.03
CA THR A 140 -30.10 -37.77 8.17
C THR A 140 -29.22 -36.77 7.46
N ALA A 141 -29.79 -35.94 6.57
CA ALA A 141 -29.12 -34.81 5.95
C ALA A 141 -29.35 -33.53 6.78
N TYR A 142 -28.38 -32.61 6.75
CA TYR A 142 -28.39 -31.35 7.48
C TYR A 142 -28.23 -30.16 6.54
N ALA A 143 -28.93 -29.04 6.83
CA ALA A 143 -28.78 -27.80 6.16
C ALA A 143 -28.58 -26.65 7.16
N LEU A 144 -27.52 -25.86 6.98
CA LEU A 144 -27.29 -24.65 7.74
C LEU A 144 -27.73 -23.43 6.93
N THR A 145 -28.42 -22.49 7.58
CA THR A 145 -28.64 -21.14 7.04
C THR A 145 -27.69 -20.19 7.75
N ILE A 146 -26.84 -19.51 7.00
CA ILE A 146 -25.74 -18.71 7.52
C ILE A 146 -25.93 -17.25 7.10
N ASP A 147 -25.72 -16.33 8.04
CA ASP A 147 -25.66 -14.89 7.80
C ASP A 147 -24.23 -14.47 7.46
N LEU A 148 -24.03 -13.91 6.27
CA LEU A 148 -22.72 -13.48 5.75
C LEU A 148 -22.10 -12.35 6.56
N ARG A 149 -22.91 -11.42 7.07
CA ARG A 149 -22.38 -10.31 7.88
C ARG A 149 -22.07 -10.75 9.29
N GLY A 150 -22.91 -11.60 9.85
CA GLY A 150 -22.72 -12.16 11.17
C GLY A 150 -21.53 -13.12 11.27
N MET A 151 -21.09 -13.73 10.17
CA MET A 151 -19.93 -14.62 10.17
C MET A 151 -18.61 -13.87 10.21
N VAL A 152 -18.58 -12.56 9.94
CA VAL A 152 -17.34 -11.78 9.97
C VAL A 152 -16.89 -11.59 11.42
N PRO A 153 -15.67 -12.02 11.79
CA PRO A 153 -15.15 -11.84 13.14
C PRO A 153 -14.62 -10.41 13.32
N TRP A 154 -15.54 -9.48 13.56
CA TRP A 154 -15.24 -8.05 13.65
C TRP A 154 -14.20 -7.71 14.72
N ASP A 155 -14.13 -8.47 15.82
CA ASP A 155 -13.16 -8.28 16.89
C ASP A 155 -11.71 -8.56 16.46
N GLU A 156 -11.52 -9.44 15.46
CA GLU A 156 -10.22 -9.80 14.90
C GLU A 156 -9.95 -9.10 13.57
N TRP A 157 -10.92 -8.29 13.09
CA TRP A 157 -10.81 -7.66 11.79
C TRP A 157 -9.67 -6.63 11.77
N PRO A 158 -8.75 -6.67 10.76
CA PRO A 158 -7.54 -5.84 10.78
C PRO A 158 -7.80 -4.34 10.55
N MET A 159 -9.01 -3.99 10.14
CA MET A 159 -9.39 -2.65 9.77
C MET A 159 -10.66 -2.23 10.51
N LYS A 160 -10.80 -0.92 10.77
CA LYS A 160 -12.07 -0.38 11.29
C LYS A 160 -13.04 -0.18 10.13
N PRO A 161 -14.19 -0.88 10.06
CA PRO A 161 -15.08 -0.86 8.90
C PRO A 161 -15.59 0.55 8.54
N GLU A 162 -15.75 1.42 9.56
CA GLU A 162 -16.34 2.77 9.41
C GLU A 162 -15.37 3.77 8.81
N THR A 163 -14.04 3.55 8.97
CA THR A 163 -13.01 4.54 8.60
C THR A 163 -11.98 4.01 7.61
N SER A 164 -11.97 2.70 7.37
CA SER A 164 -11.01 2.09 6.46
C SER A 164 -11.29 2.48 5.00
N PRO A 165 -10.26 2.86 4.25
CA PRO A 165 -10.41 3.14 2.81
C PRO A 165 -10.53 1.88 1.96
N VAL A 166 -10.37 0.68 2.54
CA VAL A 166 -10.42 -0.60 1.84
C VAL A 166 -11.85 -1.07 1.71
N ARG A 167 -12.28 -1.36 0.50
CA ARG A 167 -13.55 -2.05 0.21
C ARG A 167 -13.33 -3.54 0.22
N VAL A 168 -14.20 -4.30 0.88
CA VAL A 168 -14.18 -5.77 0.90
C VAL A 168 -15.53 -6.31 0.43
N VAL A 169 -15.50 -7.15 -0.59
CA VAL A 169 -16.67 -7.75 -1.22
C VAL A 169 -16.48 -9.26 -1.28
N LEU A 170 -17.52 -10.02 -0.99
CA LEU A 170 -17.63 -11.42 -1.35
C LEU A 170 -18.39 -11.56 -2.67
N GLU A 171 -17.84 -12.36 -3.58
CA GLU A 171 -18.40 -12.60 -4.89
C GLU A 171 -18.61 -14.10 -5.14
N HIS A 172 -19.73 -14.46 -5.79
CA HIS A 172 -19.99 -15.80 -6.26
C HIS A 172 -20.90 -15.75 -7.50
N GLN A 173 -20.44 -16.30 -8.61
CA GLN A 173 -21.21 -16.38 -9.87
C GLN A 173 -21.85 -15.04 -10.29
N GLY A 174 -21.13 -13.93 -10.12
CA GLY A 174 -21.61 -12.58 -10.48
C GLY A 174 -22.50 -11.90 -9.44
N GLN A 175 -22.90 -12.61 -8.40
CA GLN A 175 -23.56 -11.99 -7.23
C GLN A 175 -22.50 -11.45 -6.28
N ARG A 176 -22.78 -10.30 -5.64
CA ARG A 176 -21.87 -9.61 -4.74
C ARG A 176 -22.55 -9.23 -3.44
N VAL A 177 -21.85 -9.39 -2.35
CA VAL A 177 -22.21 -8.82 -1.05
C VAL A 177 -21.05 -7.98 -0.52
N GLU A 178 -21.35 -6.76 -0.15
CA GLU A 178 -20.39 -5.86 0.42
C GLU A 178 -20.31 -6.08 1.94
N LEU A 179 -19.14 -6.49 2.42
CA LEU A 179 -18.87 -6.63 3.85
C LEU A 179 -18.39 -5.31 4.45
N GLN A 180 -17.52 -4.59 3.72
CA GLN A 180 -16.97 -3.31 4.13
C GLN A 180 -16.97 -2.35 2.93
N PRO A 181 -17.57 -1.14 3.06
CA PRO A 181 -17.77 -0.25 1.90
C PRO A 181 -16.48 0.44 1.41
N GLY A 182 -15.50 0.68 2.29
CA GLY A 182 -14.33 1.46 1.96
C GLY A 182 -14.61 2.94 1.69
N ASP A 183 -13.63 3.63 1.12
CA ASP A 183 -13.82 5.02 0.66
C ASP A 183 -14.42 5.03 -0.74
N THR A 184 -15.76 5.12 -0.81
CA THR A 184 -16.52 5.13 -2.05
C THR A 184 -16.17 6.32 -2.94
N THR A 185 -15.79 7.47 -2.35
CA THR A 185 -15.42 8.69 -3.06
C THR A 185 -14.07 8.50 -3.77
N ALA A 186 -13.09 7.94 -3.07
CA ALA A 186 -11.80 7.61 -3.65
C ALA A 186 -11.93 6.53 -4.73
N LEU A 187 -12.72 5.49 -4.50
CA LEU A 187 -12.90 4.37 -5.44
C LEU A 187 -13.57 4.79 -6.76
N SER A 188 -14.52 5.72 -6.72
CA SER A 188 -15.19 6.24 -7.91
C SER A 188 -14.36 7.27 -8.69
N GLY A 189 -13.31 7.86 -8.10
CA GLY A 189 -12.43 8.81 -8.75
C GLY A 189 -11.62 8.21 -9.90
N SER A 190 -11.05 9.05 -10.78
CA SER A 190 -10.26 8.64 -11.94
C SER A 190 -8.74 8.75 -11.75
N GLY A 191 -8.25 9.25 -10.59
CA GLY A 191 -6.83 9.50 -10.34
C GLY A 191 -6.22 8.61 -9.26
N GLY A 192 -4.89 8.46 -9.26
CA GLY A 192 -4.16 7.73 -8.24
C GLY A 192 -3.83 6.28 -8.59
N TRP A 193 -3.49 5.49 -7.58
CA TRP A 193 -3.08 4.08 -7.72
C TRP A 193 -4.17 3.17 -7.16
N ARG A 194 -4.58 2.17 -7.94
CA ARG A 194 -5.54 1.15 -7.50
C ARG A 194 -4.79 -0.09 -7.07
N PHE A 195 -5.13 -0.59 -5.88
CA PHE A 195 -4.67 -1.87 -5.35
C PHE A 195 -5.86 -2.82 -5.31
N GLU A 196 -5.64 -4.03 -5.80
CA GLU A 196 -6.64 -5.09 -5.82
C GLU A 196 -6.04 -6.38 -5.25
N PHE A 197 -6.85 -7.09 -4.50
CA PHE A 197 -6.56 -8.42 -3.99
C PHE A 197 -7.76 -9.31 -4.29
N HIS A 198 -7.53 -10.44 -4.94
CA HIS A 198 -8.56 -11.38 -5.30
C HIS A 198 -8.11 -12.79 -4.94
N LYS A 199 -8.91 -13.52 -4.15
CA LYS A 199 -8.59 -14.89 -3.75
C LYS A 199 -9.84 -15.68 -3.39
N HIS A 200 -9.85 -16.97 -3.76
CA HIS A 200 -10.90 -17.90 -3.35
C HIS A 200 -10.77 -18.26 -1.86
N LEU A 201 -11.90 -18.44 -1.18
CA LEU A 201 -11.92 -18.98 0.18
C LEU A 201 -11.45 -20.45 0.22
N ALA A 202 -10.97 -20.89 1.37
CA ALA A 202 -10.30 -22.18 1.50
C ALA A 202 -11.24 -23.40 1.38
N ALA A 203 -12.56 -23.24 1.60
CA ALA A 203 -13.52 -24.34 1.52
C ALA A 203 -14.08 -24.50 0.11
N ALA A 204 -13.80 -25.62 -0.52
CA ALA A 204 -14.35 -25.94 -1.85
C ALA A 204 -15.88 -26.13 -1.87
N SER A 205 -16.51 -26.34 -0.71
CA SER A 205 -17.96 -26.39 -0.51
C SER A 205 -18.63 -25.02 -0.67
N GLN A 206 -17.85 -23.95 -0.45
CA GLN A 206 -18.28 -22.56 -0.40
C GLN A 206 -17.37 -21.72 -1.30
N PRO A 207 -17.50 -21.83 -2.63
CA PRO A 207 -16.59 -21.21 -3.61
C PRO A 207 -16.87 -19.71 -3.73
N PHE A 208 -16.65 -18.97 -2.66
CA PHE A 208 -16.72 -17.52 -2.64
C PHE A 208 -15.35 -16.92 -2.94
N ASP A 209 -15.35 -15.81 -3.65
CA ASP A 209 -14.21 -14.97 -3.89
C ASP A 209 -14.20 -13.78 -2.94
N VAL A 210 -13.06 -13.58 -2.28
CA VAL A 210 -12.79 -12.33 -1.54
C VAL A 210 -12.11 -11.36 -2.47
N VAL A 211 -12.76 -10.24 -2.70
CA VAL A 211 -12.22 -9.12 -3.47
C VAL A 211 -12.02 -7.95 -2.52
N ALA A 212 -10.77 -7.54 -2.31
CA ALA A 212 -10.46 -6.31 -1.59
C ALA A 212 -9.91 -5.27 -2.58
N GLU A 213 -10.37 -4.03 -2.45
CA GLU A 213 -9.98 -2.92 -3.29
C GLU A 213 -9.65 -1.69 -2.46
N ARG A 214 -8.59 -0.98 -2.86
CA ARG A 214 -8.23 0.31 -2.31
C ARG A 214 -7.70 1.22 -3.40
N ARG A 215 -8.05 2.50 -3.35
CA ARG A 215 -7.46 3.52 -4.20
C ARG A 215 -6.70 4.52 -3.34
N LEU A 216 -5.41 4.68 -3.65
CA LEU A 216 -4.57 5.73 -3.09
C LEU A 216 -4.67 6.96 -3.98
N VAL A 217 -5.24 8.04 -3.46
CA VAL A 217 -5.38 9.31 -4.18
C VAL A 217 -4.16 10.19 -3.99
N TRP A 218 -3.91 11.11 -4.94
CA TRP A 218 -2.76 12.02 -4.93
C TRP A 218 -2.63 12.85 -3.65
N SER A 219 -3.76 13.22 -3.02
CA SER A 219 -3.76 13.99 -1.77
C SER A 219 -3.17 13.23 -0.58
N GLN A 220 -3.13 11.90 -0.63
CA GLN A 220 -2.58 11.04 0.43
C GLN A 220 -1.06 10.84 0.33
N LEU A 221 -0.42 11.36 -0.72
CA LEU A 221 1.04 11.35 -0.81
C LEU A 221 1.67 12.27 0.25
N PRO A 222 2.89 11.97 0.70
CA PRO A 222 3.58 12.75 1.73
C PRO A 222 4.17 14.05 1.17
N TRP A 223 3.32 14.95 0.70
CA TRP A 223 3.72 16.23 0.09
C TRP A 223 4.63 17.05 1.01
N GLY A 224 4.41 17.00 2.33
CA GLY A 224 5.24 17.70 3.30
C GLY A 224 6.70 17.24 3.27
N LEU A 225 6.94 15.91 3.18
CA LEU A 225 8.30 15.35 3.06
C LEU A 225 8.94 15.69 1.71
N MET A 226 8.16 15.65 0.62
CA MET A 226 8.63 16.02 -0.72
C MET A 226 9.03 17.49 -0.77
N LEU A 227 8.24 18.40 -0.19
CA LEU A 227 8.55 19.82 -0.09
C LEU A 227 9.76 20.09 0.81
N ALA A 228 9.86 19.40 1.95
CA ALA A 228 11.03 19.53 2.84
C ALA A 228 12.32 19.09 2.14
N TRP A 229 12.28 17.99 1.39
CA TRP A 229 13.40 17.52 0.56
C TRP A 229 13.79 18.55 -0.50
N THR A 230 12.82 19.08 -1.26
CA THR A 230 13.10 20.07 -2.30
C THR A 230 13.69 21.35 -1.71
N ALA A 231 13.18 21.81 -0.56
CA ALA A 231 13.71 22.97 0.17
C ALA A 231 15.15 22.73 0.65
N LEU A 232 15.43 21.54 1.19
CA LEU A 232 16.79 21.15 1.61
C LEU A 232 17.78 21.21 0.44
N VAL A 233 17.42 20.59 -0.69
CA VAL A 233 18.28 20.57 -1.89
C VAL A 233 18.47 21.99 -2.45
N ALA A 234 17.43 22.81 -2.49
CA ALA A 234 17.50 24.20 -2.95
C ALA A 234 18.44 25.01 -2.05
N THR A 235 18.32 24.87 -0.72
CA THR A 235 19.20 25.54 0.25
C THR A 235 20.66 25.10 0.08
N ALA A 236 20.91 23.81 -0.02
CA ALA A 236 22.26 23.27 -0.23
C ALA A 236 22.86 23.77 -1.56
N SER A 237 22.07 23.80 -2.63
CA SER A 237 22.49 24.29 -3.95
C SER A 237 22.83 25.79 -3.92
N THR A 238 22.04 26.61 -3.24
CA THR A 238 22.29 28.05 -3.09
C THR A 238 23.55 28.32 -2.27
N LEU A 239 23.73 27.62 -1.15
CA LEU A 239 24.94 27.73 -0.31
C LEU A 239 26.20 27.29 -1.06
N GLY A 240 26.13 26.18 -1.79
CA GLY A 240 27.23 25.68 -2.63
C GLY A 240 27.61 26.69 -3.73
N ALA A 241 26.63 27.26 -4.40
CA ALA A 241 26.84 28.29 -5.42
C ALA A 241 27.46 29.59 -4.84
N GLN A 242 27.03 30.03 -3.65
CA GLN A 242 27.60 31.17 -2.95
C GLN A 242 29.04 30.91 -2.54
N TRP A 243 29.33 29.75 -1.97
CA TRP A 243 30.68 29.37 -1.57
C TRP A 243 31.64 29.31 -2.75
N GLN A 244 31.21 28.78 -3.88
CA GLN A 244 32.00 28.75 -5.11
C GLN A 244 32.27 30.19 -5.64
N ARG A 245 31.27 31.08 -5.61
CA ARG A 245 31.43 32.50 -5.97
C ARG A 245 32.47 33.20 -5.08
N GLN A 246 32.40 32.99 -3.78
CA GLN A 246 33.37 33.56 -2.83
C GLN A 246 34.79 33.05 -3.08
N ARG A 247 34.95 31.75 -3.32
CA ARG A 247 36.26 31.14 -3.65
C ARG A 247 36.84 31.75 -4.93
N THR A 248 36.05 31.88 -5.99
CA THR A 248 36.52 32.48 -7.25
C THR A 248 36.83 33.96 -7.09
N ALA A 249 36.06 34.70 -6.33
CA ALA A 249 36.34 36.11 -6.03
C ALA A 249 37.65 36.30 -5.25
N ARG A 250 37.88 35.48 -4.22
CA ARG A 250 39.15 35.49 -3.44
C ARG A 250 40.37 35.21 -4.33
N ARG A 251 40.33 34.18 -5.18
CA ARG A 251 41.41 33.84 -6.11
C ARG A 251 41.71 34.97 -7.06
N ARG A 252 40.69 35.64 -7.62
CA ARG A 252 40.87 36.80 -8.50
C ARG A 252 41.51 38.00 -7.77
N ALA A 253 41.07 38.24 -6.50
CA ALA A 253 41.67 39.30 -5.69
C ALA A 253 43.16 39.04 -5.41
N GLU A 254 43.53 37.78 -5.08
CA GLU A 254 44.92 37.39 -4.87
C GLU A 254 45.76 37.55 -6.14
N GLU A 255 45.23 37.18 -7.31
CA GLU A 255 45.90 37.38 -8.61
C GLU A 255 46.12 38.87 -8.92
N LEU A 256 45.12 39.71 -8.68
CA LEU A 256 45.27 41.17 -8.89
C LEU A 256 46.29 41.79 -7.94
N LEU A 257 46.35 41.36 -6.68
CA LEU A 257 47.37 41.79 -5.73
C LEU A 257 48.79 41.40 -6.19
N ARG A 258 48.97 40.17 -6.67
CA ARG A 258 50.25 39.71 -7.22
C ARG A 258 50.66 40.48 -8.44
N LEU A 259 49.75 40.71 -9.38
CA LEU A 259 50.02 41.55 -10.56
C LEU A 259 50.38 42.98 -10.17
N GLY A 260 49.72 43.57 -9.20
CA GLY A 260 50.03 44.91 -8.69
C GLY A 260 51.41 44.97 -8.02
N GLN A 261 51.86 43.93 -7.31
CA GLN A 261 53.19 43.86 -6.74
C GLN A 261 54.29 43.77 -7.83
N VAL A 262 54.05 42.91 -8.86
CA VAL A 262 54.98 42.80 -9.99
C VAL A 262 55.08 44.13 -10.76
N ALA A 263 53.97 44.80 -11.01
CA ALA A 263 53.97 46.11 -11.66
C ALA A 263 54.75 47.15 -10.86
N ARG A 264 54.62 47.21 -9.53
CA ARG A 264 55.38 48.10 -8.67
C ARG A 264 56.89 47.80 -8.69
N LEU A 265 57.27 46.50 -8.68
CA LEU A 265 58.68 46.12 -8.80
C LEU A 265 59.28 46.52 -10.15
N ASN A 266 58.51 46.39 -11.24
CA ASN A 266 58.95 46.80 -12.57
C ASN A 266 59.12 48.32 -12.64
N THR A 267 58.17 49.12 -12.13
CA THR A 267 58.32 50.60 -12.10
C THR A 267 59.50 51.05 -11.23
N LEU A 268 59.73 50.39 -10.08
CA LEU A 268 60.91 50.68 -9.26
C LEU A 268 62.21 50.29 -9.99
N GLY A 269 62.23 49.19 -10.73
CA GLY A 269 63.34 48.77 -11.55
C GLY A 269 63.66 49.74 -12.68
N GLU A 270 62.63 50.24 -13.38
CA GLU A 270 62.78 51.27 -14.41
C GLU A 270 63.32 52.60 -13.84
N LEU A 271 62.78 53.06 -12.71
CA LEU A 271 63.25 54.23 -12.00
C LEU A 271 64.70 54.08 -11.55
N ALA A 272 65.08 52.92 -10.98
CA ALA A 272 66.43 52.64 -10.56
C ALA A 272 67.43 52.60 -11.76
N ALA A 273 66.99 52.00 -12.88
CA ALA A 273 67.80 51.98 -14.12
C ALA A 273 67.96 53.41 -14.71
N GLY A 274 66.90 54.24 -14.70
CA GLY A 274 66.92 55.62 -15.11
C GLY A 274 67.89 56.42 -14.24
N MET A 275 67.78 56.36 -12.92
CA MET A 275 68.67 57.05 -12.00
C MET A 275 70.16 56.60 -12.15
N ALA A 276 70.39 55.30 -12.35
CA ALA A 276 71.73 54.77 -12.59
C ALA A 276 72.33 55.37 -13.90
N HIS A 277 71.46 55.55 -14.93
CA HIS A 277 71.90 56.12 -16.18
C HIS A 277 72.19 57.60 -16.04
N GLU A 278 71.33 58.37 -15.34
CA GLU A 278 71.56 59.83 -15.08
C GLU A 278 72.75 60.04 -14.14
N LEU A 279 73.05 59.14 -13.18
CA LEU A 279 74.24 59.26 -12.33
C LEU A 279 75.56 58.88 -13.09
N ASN A 280 75.53 58.01 -14.05
CA ASN A 280 76.65 57.64 -14.85
C ASN A 280 77.06 58.71 -15.91
N GLN A 281 76.09 59.48 -16.37
CA GLN A 281 76.38 60.58 -17.35
C GLN A 281 77.42 61.62 -16.82
N PRO A 282 77.25 62.23 -15.63
CA PRO A 282 78.20 63.15 -15.10
C PRO A 282 79.55 62.51 -14.71
N LEU A 283 79.51 61.27 -14.26
CA LEU A 283 80.77 60.49 -13.94
C LEU A 283 81.61 60.25 -15.18
N THR A 284 80.98 59.92 -16.31
CA THR A 284 81.71 59.74 -17.59
C THR A 284 82.27 61.05 -18.10
N ALA A 285 81.56 62.21 -17.89
CA ALA A 285 82.01 63.49 -18.25
C ALA A 285 83.20 64.01 -17.39
N VAL A 286 83.29 63.58 -16.11
CA VAL A 286 84.39 63.93 -15.20
C VAL A 286 85.64 63.09 -15.49
N LEU A 287 85.48 61.83 -15.96
CA LEU A 287 86.59 60.98 -16.32
C LEU A 287 87.16 61.24 -17.71
N ALA A 288 86.47 61.96 -18.54
CA ALA A 288 86.94 62.37 -19.91
C ALA A 288 87.63 63.76 -19.98
N ASN A 289 87.85 64.44 -18.88
CA ASN A 289 88.60 65.68 -18.76
C ASN A 289 89.87 65.41 -17.93
#